data_dbaf27fc8df5e8cc0c4cca8973b26082
#
_entry.id   dbaf27fc8df5e8cc0c4cca8973b26082
#
_cell.length_a   1.000
_cell.length_b   1.000
_cell.length_c   1.000
_cell.angle_alpha   90.00
_cell.angle_beta   90.00
_cell.angle_gamma   90.00
#
_symmetry.space_group_name_H-M   'P 1'
#
loop_
_entity.id
_entity.type
_entity.pdbx_description
1 polymer ?
#
loop_
_entity_poly.entity_id
_entity_poly.type
_entity_poly.pdbx_seq_one_letter_code
_entity_poly.pdbx_strand_id
1 'polypeptide(L)'
;VYEQTLLALLSFSEVGSDDMNRTFLLSLLLVILALAPSARADDGAVFYKEEVFPILEERCFSCHGGEEKLKGNFRVTSREGLVVGGDYGSGIDAESPEKSLLLEMVSYNDENYQMPPKEKLSDEDIAVLTEWVKMGAPYDPELEIKGDASERRGFSVTDDQRNWWAYQPVVKPSVPKVDSELAAFIDETKPNPIDAFLLHDLSKAGLTPNGPTDAKALLRRVHYDLIGLPPTPEEASKFATHFASEPDQAIDAVVDELLARPQYGEKWARHWLDLVRYAESNGFERDNPKPHIWRYRDYVISSFNEDKPYDQFVIEQLAGDEIANPTMASVTATGFHRLMQWDDEPADRKQHVYDVLADNVLVTSETFLGMTLGCARCHDHKADPISQKDYYSFMSFFHGVTPYETPGTIRPWAEPAELAAFEKKRKDRVVAKRKKIEALESDMIAYLKEVGKFQKDKAAPSVKTYVDDA
;
A
#
# COMPACT_ATOMS: atom_id res chain seq x y z
N VAL A 1 -21.01 -31.54 36.63
CA VAL A 1 -22.02 -31.53 35.55
C VAL A 1 -23.08 -32.61 35.81
N TYR A 2 -22.73 -33.76 36.41
CA TYR A 2 -23.68 -34.88 36.68
C TYR A 2 -24.66 -34.64 37.81
N GLU A 3 -24.33 -33.84 38.82
CA GLU A 3 -25.23 -33.57 39.96
C GLU A 3 -26.31 -32.50 39.69
N GLN A 4 -26.10 -31.61 38.73
CA GLN A 4 -27.12 -30.60 38.39
C GLN A 4 -28.22 -31.11 37.46
N THR A 5 -27.97 -32.21 36.75
CA THR A 5 -28.94 -32.82 35.84
C THR A 5 -29.95 -33.71 36.58
N LEU A 6 -29.57 -34.26 37.76
CA LEU A 6 -30.46 -35.09 38.56
C LEU A 6 -31.49 -34.28 39.35
N LEU A 7 -31.19 -33.04 39.72
CA LEU A 7 -32.10 -32.16 40.46
C LEU A 7 -33.20 -31.54 39.58
N ALA A 8 -33.01 -31.47 38.26
CA ALA A 8 -34.03 -30.99 37.32
C ALA A 8 -35.14 -32.04 37.03
N LEU A 9 -34.90 -33.34 37.33
CA LEU A 9 -35.84 -34.43 37.08
C LEU A 9 -36.82 -34.69 38.23
N LEU A 10 -36.65 -34.06 39.39
CA LEU A 10 -37.50 -34.31 40.60
C LEU A 10 -38.49 -33.16 40.85
N SER A 11 -38.66 -32.16 40.06
CA SER A 11 -39.58 -31.04 40.30
C SER A 11 -40.81 -30.97 39.37
N PHE A 12 -41.12 -32.01 38.61
CA PHE A 12 -42.31 -32.05 37.75
C PHE A 12 -43.33 -33.12 38.27
N SER A 13 -44.11 -32.77 39.27
CA SER A 13 -45.35 -33.46 39.59
C SER A 13 -46.48 -32.45 39.64
N GLU A 14 -47.02 -32.13 38.42
CA GLU A 14 -48.38 -31.61 38.22
C GLU A 14 -48.56 -31.05 36.81
N VAL A 15 -48.76 -31.92 35.80
CA VAL A 15 -49.25 -31.50 34.48
C VAL A 15 -50.11 -32.62 33.90
N GLY A 16 -51.26 -32.27 33.31
CA GLY A 16 -52.31 -33.14 32.82
C GLY A 16 -51.96 -34.08 31.64
N SER A 17 -52.75 -35.09 31.43
CA SER A 17 -52.49 -36.31 30.67
C SER A 17 -52.21 -36.15 29.12
N ASP A 18 -52.51 -35.03 28.50
CA ASP A 18 -52.30 -34.85 27.05
C ASP A 18 -50.91 -34.23 26.67
N ASP A 19 -50.28 -33.57 27.63
CA ASP A 19 -48.91 -33.04 27.44
C ASP A 19 -47.83 -34.08 27.80
N MET A 20 -48.19 -35.14 28.49
CA MET A 20 -47.25 -36.19 28.94
C MET A 20 -46.67 -37.00 27.78
N ASN A 21 -47.39 -37.19 26.67
CA ASN A 21 -46.90 -37.89 25.50
C ASN A 21 -45.93 -37.05 24.65
N ARG A 22 -46.10 -35.72 24.60
CA ARG A 22 -45.18 -34.82 23.92
C ARG A 22 -43.87 -34.61 24.69
N THR A 23 -43.97 -34.50 26.01
CA THR A 23 -42.82 -34.32 26.88
C THR A 23 -41.97 -35.60 26.97
N PHE A 24 -42.63 -36.78 26.96
CA PHE A 24 -41.93 -38.06 26.94
C PHE A 24 -41.23 -38.34 25.61
N LEU A 25 -41.82 -37.96 24.47
CA LEU A 25 -41.18 -38.04 23.16
C LEU A 25 -40.00 -37.06 23.01
N LEU A 26 -40.09 -35.84 23.52
CA LEU A 26 -39.00 -34.86 23.57
C LEU A 26 -37.87 -35.28 24.50
N SER A 27 -38.20 -35.88 25.65
CA SER A 27 -37.19 -36.42 26.59
C SER A 27 -36.51 -37.66 26.04
N LEU A 28 -37.20 -38.51 25.30
CA LEU A 28 -36.63 -39.69 24.65
C LEU A 28 -35.73 -39.28 23.46
N LEU A 29 -36.12 -38.22 22.71
CA LEU A 29 -35.29 -37.65 21.62
C LEU A 29 -34.03 -37.03 22.18
N LEU A 30 -34.09 -36.33 23.32
CA LEU A 30 -32.91 -35.72 23.98
C LEU A 30 -31.99 -36.78 24.57
N VAL A 31 -32.52 -37.90 25.09
CA VAL A 31 -31.72 -39.03 25.59
C VAL A 31 -31.09 -39.81 24.45
N ILE A 32 -31.76 -39.95 23.29
CA ILE A 32 -31.20 -40.56 22.09
C ILE A 32 -30.11 -39.67 21.45
N LEU A 33 -30.25 -38.32 21.49
CA LEU A 33 -29.20 -37.39 21.09
C LEU A 33 -27.99 -37.37 22.06
N ALA A 34 -28.21 -37.66 23.34
CA ALA A 34 -27.13 -37.73 24.34
C ALA A 34 -26.40 -39.09 24.37
N LEU A 35 -26.98 -40.12 23.72
CA LEU A 35 -26.40 -41.44 23.58
C LEU A 35 -25.79 -41.68 22.17
N ALA A 36 -25.64 -40.63 21.33
CA ALA A 36 -24.82 -40.72 20.14
C ALA A 36 -23.37 -40.94 20.59
N PRO A 37 -22.72 -42.00 20.14
CA PRO A 37 -21.44 -42.41 20.71
C PRO A 37 -20.37 -41.36 20.44
N SER A 38 -19.60 -41.00 21.46
CA SER A 38 -18.34 -40.24 21.40
C SER A 38 -17.23 -40.98 20.62
N ALA A 39 -17.59 -41.91 19.76
CA ALA A 39 -16.70 -42.84 19.06
C ALA A 39 -15.88 -42.20 17.92
N ARG A 40 -15.97 -40.89 17.66
CA ARG A 40 -15.26 -40.27 16.53
C ARG A 40 -13.89 -39.66 16.83
N ALA A 41 -13.59 -39.43 18.11
CA ALA A 41 -12.28 -38.83 18.45
C ALA A 41 -11.17 -39.90 18.51
N ASP A 42 -11.50 -41.11 18.84
CA ASP A 42 -10.54 -42.21 18.95
C ASP A 42 -10.17 -42.79 17.58
N ASP A 43 -11.16 -42.93 16.68
CA ASP A 43 -10.96 -43.38 15.31
C ASP A 43 -10.05 -42.45 14.50
N GLY A 44 -10.16 -41.14 14.75
CA GLY A 44 -9.33 -40.14 14.06
C GLY A 44 -7.87 -40.13 14.49
N ALA A 45 -7.60 -40.35 15.77
CA ALA A 45 -6.23 -40.46 16.29
C ALA A 45 -5.54 -41.72 15.79
N VAL A 46 -6.27 -42.84 15.72
CA VAL A 46 -5.76 -44.09 15.14
C VAL A 46 -5.45 -43.93 13.66
N PHE A 47 -6.36 -43.32 12.90
CA PHE A 47 -6.14 -43.06 11.47
C PHE A 47 -4.92 -42.16 11.25
N TYR A 48 -4.75 -41.12 12.07
CA TYR A 48 -3.56 -40.29 12.03
C TYR A 48 -2.28 -41.10 12.25
N LYS A 49 -2.26 -41.92 13.30
CA LYS A 49 -1.08 -42.69 13.68
C LYS A 49 -0.68 -43.73 12.64
N GLU A 50 -1.65 -44.41 12.07
CA GLU A 50 -1.37 -45.57 11.19
C GLU A 50 -1.17 -45.16 9.73
N GLU A 51 -1.92 -44.15 9.25
CA GLU A 51 -1.96 -43.79 7.83
C GLU A 51 -1.30 -42.44 7.52
N VAL A 52 -1.55 -41.42 8.35
CA VAL A 52 -1.14 -40.06 8.05
C VAL A 52 0.28 -39.74 8.52
N PHE A 53 0.59 -40.12 9.77
CA PHE A 53 1.89 -39.81 10.39
C PHE A 53 3.06 -40.29 9.59
N PRO A 54 3.10 -41.52 9.02
CA PRO A 54 4.20 -41.99 8.19
C PRO A 54 4.45 -41.11 6.94
N ILE A 55 3.37 -40.65 6.30
CA ILE A 55 3.46 -39.75 5.14
C ILE A 55 4.05 -38.39 5.55
N LEU A 56 3.56 -37.82 6.64
CA LEU A 56 4.05 -36.53 7.13
C LEU A 56 5.52 -36.61 7.58
N GLU A 57 5.88 -37.67 8.30
CA GLU A 57 7.24 -37.89 8.81
C GLU A 57 8.23 -38.01 7.65
N GLU A 58 7.94 -38.85 6.66
CA GLU A 58 8.84 -39.11 5.54
C GLU A 58 8.93 -37.92 4.56
N ARG A 59 7.79 -37.29 4.25
CA ARG A 59 7.70 -36.37 3.12
C ARG A 59 7.64 -34.89 3.52
N CYS A 60 7.24 -34.55 4.76
CA CYS A 60 6.96 -33.20 5.19
C CYS A 60 7.85 -32.68 6.33
N PHE A 61 8.17 -33.54 7.34
CA PHE A 61 8.86 -33.10 8.55
C PHE A 61 10.26 -32.56 8.33
N SER A 62 10.96 -33.04 7.30
CA SER A 62 12.30 -32.52 6.98
C SER A 62 12.33 -31.00 6.70
N CYS A 63 11.19 -30.42 6.32
CA CYS A 63 11.05 -29.00 6.03
C CYS A 63 10.07 -28.27 6.97
N HIS A 64 9.07 -29.00 7.48
CA HIS A 64 7.95 -28.44 8.22
C HIS A 64 7.76 -29.01 9.63
N GLY A 65 8.75 -29.79 10.13
CA GLY A 65 8.73 -30.42 11.45
C GLY A 65 9.82 -29.96 12.43
N GLY A 66 10.81 -29.17 11.97
CA GLY A 66 11.97 -28.77 12.78
C GLY A 66 11.66 -27.68 13.82
N GLU A 67 12.52 -27.59 14.86
CA GLU A 67 12.40 -26.54 15.89
C GLU A 67 13.09 -25.24 15.51
N GLU A 68 14.22 -25.30 14.76
CA GLU A 68 15.05 -24.12 14.52
C GLU A 68 14.69 -23.32 13.26
N LYS A 69 14.16 -23.94 12.20
CA LYS A 69 13.80 -23.23 10.96
C LYS A 69 12.76 -24.00 10.15
N LEU A 70 11.52 -23.56 10.26
CA LEU A 70 10.42 -24.04 9.41
C LEU A 70 10.46 -23.35 8.05
N LYS A 71 10.40 -24.12 6.96
CA LYS A 71 10.24 -23.55 5.62
C LYS A 71 8.82 -23.02 5.45
N GLY A 72 8.70 -21.79 4.91
CA GLY A 72 7.42 -21.12 4.74
C GLY A 72 6.70 -20.83 6.07
N ASN A 73 7.41 -20.84 7.21
CA ASN A 73 6.85 -20.67 8.56
C ASN A 73 5.68 -21.63 8.86
N PHE A 74 5.60 -22.74 8.13
CA PHE A 74 4.49 -23.68 8.20
C PHE A 74 4.87 -24.93 8.99
N ARG A 75 4.06 -25.30 9.96
CA ARG A 75 4.27 -26.46 10.81
C ARG A 75 3.18 -27.51 10.58
N VAL A 76 3.60 -28.74 10.27
CA VAL A 76 2.68 -29.86 10.06
C VAL A 76 2.72 -30.90 11.18
N THR A 77 3.41 -30.62 12.29
CA THR A 77 3.55 -31.54 13.41
C THR A 77 2.45 -31.41 14.46
N SER A 78 1.57 -30.42 14.32
CA SER A 78 0.44 -30.20 15.23
C SER A 78 -0.77 -29.63 14.47
N ARG A 79 -1.96 -29.93 14.99
CA ARG A 79 -3.21 -29.38 14.47
C ARG A 79 -3.24 -27.85 14.56
N GLU A 80 -2.72 -27.32 15.66
CA GLU A 80 -2.58 -25.88 15.83
C GLU A 80 -1.69 -25.27 14.72
N GLY A 81 -0.55 -25.90 14.40
CA GLY A 81 0.34 -25.46 13.34
C GLY A 81 -0.33 -25.44 11.96
N LEU A 82 -1.19 -26.44 11.67
CA LEU A 82 -1.96 -26.47 10.43
C LEU A 82 -3.01 -25.34 10.37
N VAL A 83 -3.75 -25.10 11.45
CA VAL A 83 -4.79 -24.06 11.53
C VAL A 83 -4.17 -22.68 11.48
N VAL A 84 -3.08 -22.48 12.22
CA VAL A 84 -2.29 -21.26 12.22
C VAL A 84 -1.70 -21.01 10.84
N GLY A 85 -1.23 -22.05 10.16
CA GLY A 85 -0.71 -21.98 8.81
C GLY A 85 0.70 -21.38 8.71
N GLY A 86 1.11 -21.01 7.52
CA GLY A 86 2.40 -20.41 7.20
C GLY A 86 2.29 -19.13 6.41
N ASP A 87 3.34 -18.81 5.64
CA ASP A 87 3.43 -17.58 4.83
C ASP A 87 2.28 -17.43 3.82
N TYR A 88 1.67 -18.52 3.41
CA TYR A 88 0.54 -18.54 2.46
C TYR A 88 -0.83 -18.68 3.11
N GLY A 89 -0.90 -18.70 4.43
CA GLY A 89 -2.14 -18.81 5.18
C GLY A 89 -2.35 -20.16 5.88
N SER A 90 -3.59 -20.41 6.35
CA SER A 90 -3.97 -21.66 7.02
C SER A 90 -3.77 -22.86 6.10
N GLY A 91 -3.18 -23.91 6.63
CA GLY A 91 -3.01 -25.16 5.89
C GLY A 91 -4.32 -25.92 5.68
N ILE A 92 -5.33 -25.69 6.55
CA ILE A 92 -6.63 -26.32 6.44
C ILE A 92 -7.75 -25.28 6.47
N ASP A 93 -8.80 -25.52 5.67
CA ASP A 93 -10.05 -24.76 5.69
C ASP A 93 -11.09 -25.59 6.44
N ALA A 94 -11.57 -25.08 7.58
CA ALA A 94 -12.53 -25.77 8.42
C ALA A 94 -13.97 -25.75 7.85
N GLU A 95 -14.28 -24.76 6.98
CA GLU A 95 -15.61 -24.62 6.37
C GLU A 95 -15.70 -25.39 5.04
N SER A 96 -14.59 -25.49 4.33
CA SER A 96 -14.49 -26.16 3.02
C SER A 96 -13.20 -27.03 2.97
N PRO A 97 -13.15 -28.17 3.67
CA PRO A 97 -11.93 -28.99 3.79
C PRO A 97 -11.26 -29.34 2.46
N GLU A 98 -12.05 -29.53 1.41
CA GLU A 98 -11.57 -29.82 0.06
C GLU A 98 -10.81 -28.65 -0.59
N LYS A 99 -10.94 -27.43 -0.05
CA LYS A 99 -10.22 -26.24 -0.51
C LYS A 99 -9.00 -25.90 0.34
N SER A 100 -8.65 -26.80 1.25
CA SER A 100 -7.49 -26.60 2.13
C SER A 100 -6.20 -26.44 1.32
N LEU A 101 -5.42 -25.42 1.69
CA LEU A 101 -4.15 -25.09 1.01
C LEU A 101 -3.18 -26.26 0.99
N LEU A 102 -3.15 -27.07 2.06
CA LEU A 102 -2.37 -28.30 2.10
C LEU A 102 -2.71 -29.25 0.93
N LEU A 103 -4.02 -29.47 0.68
CA LEU A 103 -4.47 -30.35 -0.40
C LEU A 103 -4.19 -29.78 -1.78
N GLU A 104 -4.34 -28.49 -1.95
CA GLU A 104 -4.02 -27.79 -3.20
C GLU A 104 -2.55 -27.97 -3.55
N MET A 105 -1.65 -27.75 -2.59
CA MET A 105 -0.21 -27.86 -2.78
C MET A 105 0.27 -29.28 -3.06
N VAL A 106 -0.27 -30.30 -2.38
CA VAL A 106 0.13 -31.71 -2.61
C VAL A 106 -0.47 -32.29 -3.89
N SER A 107 -1.57 -31.72 -4.39
CA SER A 107 -2.22 -32.14 -5.64
C SER A 107 -1.47 -31.68 -6.89
N TYR A 108 -0.55 -30.71 -6.79
CA TYR A 108 0.22 -30.17 -7.92
C TYR A 108 -0.63 -29.51 -9.01
N ASN A 109 -1.81 -28.98 -8.65
CA ASN A 109 -2.72 -28.35 -9.59
C ASN A 109 -2.22 -26.97 -10.06
N ASP A 110 -1.40 -26.29 -9.26
CA ASP A 110 -0.75 -25.03 -9.61
C ASP A 110 0.77 -25.20 -9.64
N GLU A 111 1.41 -24.76 -10.73
CA GLU A 111 2.87 -24.87 -10.91
C GLU A 111 3.68 -24.03 -9.90
N ASN A 112 3.06 -23.00 -9.31
CA ASN A 112 3.70 -22.13 -8.33
C ASN A 112 3.63 -22.66 -6.89
N TYR A 113 2.75 -23.65 -6.63
CA TYR A 113 2.44 -24.17 -5.30
C TYR A 113 2.51 -25.68 -5.26
N GLN A 114 3.72 -26.25 -5.35
CA GLN A 114 3.94 -27.70 -5.40
C GLN A 114 4.69 -28.17 -4.17
N MET A 115 4.07 -29.06 -3.39
CA MET A 115 4.68 -29.71 -2.22
C MET A 115 4.47 -31.21 -2.22
N PRO A 116 5.51 -32.02 -1.93
CA PRO A 116 6.92 -31.64 -1.78
C PRO A 116 7.54 -31.12 -3.08
N PRO A 117 8.56 -30.22 -3.03
CA PRO A 117 9.03 -29.50 -4.23
C PRO A 117 9.83 -30.36 -5.23
N LYS A 118 10.19 -31.59 -4.88
CA LYS A 118 11.01 -32.45 -5.73
C LYS A 118 10.23 -33.56 -6.43
N GLU A 119 9.20 -34.05 -5.80
CA GLU A 119 8.43 -35.18 -6.29
C GLU A 119 7.02 -35.16 -5.70
N LYS A 120 6.02 -35.30 -6.56
CA LYS A 120 4.61 -35.40 -6.16
C LYS A 120 4.39 -36.63 -5.27
N LEU A 121 3.48 -36.52 -4.30
CA LEU A 121 2.99 -37.65 -3.54
C LEU A 121 2.25 -38.64 -4.45
N SER A 122 2.17 -39.91 -4.03
CA SER A 122 1.31 -40.88 -4.70
C SER A 122 -0.16 -40.47 -4.61
N ASP A 123 -0.97 -40.92 -5.54
CA ASP A 123 -2.43 -40.60 -5.48
C ASP A 123 -3.08 -41.23 -4.26
N GLU A 124 -2.51 -42.36 -3.74
CA GLU A 124 -2.91 -43.02 -2.51
C GLU A 124 -2.62 -42.13 -1.28
N ASP A 125 -1.42 -41.55 -1.19
CA ASP A 125 -1.04 -40.65 -0.09
C ASP A 125 -1.91 -39.36 -0.09
N ILE A 126 -2.17 -38.82 -1.28
CA ILE A 126 -3.04 -37.65 -1.44
C ILE A 126 -4.47 -38.00 -0.96
N ALA A 127 -4.96 -39.21 -1.27
CA ALA A 127 -6.28 -39.64 -0.81
C ALA A 127 -6.35 -39.77 0.72
N VAL A 128 -5.31 -40.32 1.36
CA VAL A 128 -5.19 -40.42 2.82
C VAL A 128 -5.19 -39.01 3.45
N LEU A 129 -4.37 -38.09 2.96
CA LEU A 129 -4.32 -36.72 3.46
C LEU A 129 -5.67 -36.00 3.26
N THR A 130 -6.34 -36.25 2.13
CA THR A 130 -7.66 -35.67 1.85
C THR A 130 -8.70 -36.14 2.83
N GLU A 131 -8.73 -37.44 3.16
CA GLU A 131 -9.68 -37.98 4.13
C GLU A 131 -9.38 -37.45 5.54
N TRP A 132 -8.11 -37.39 5.92
CA TRP A 132 -7.68 -36.82 7.18
C TRP A 132 -8.12 -35.35 7.37
N VAL A 133 -7.92 -34.53 6.34
CA VAL A 133 -8.34 -33.10 6.37
C VAL A 133 -9.85 -32.99 6.46
N LYS A 134 -10.64 -33.85 5.76
CA LYS A 134 -12.11 -33.91 5.87
C LYS A 134 -12.58 -34.31 7.26
N MET A 135 -11.82 -35.12 7.99
CA MET A 135 -12.09 -35.48 9.38
C MET A 135 -11.77 -34.33 10.36
N GLY A 136 -11.28 -33.19 9.87
CA GLY A 136 -10.87 -32.02 10.66
C GLY A 136 -9.41 -32.09 11.14
N ALA A 137 -8.60 -32.87 10.46
CA ALA A 137 -7.18 -33.09 10.74
C ALA A 137 -6.91 -33.50 12.20
N PRO A 138 -7.49 -34.60 12.71
CA PRO A 138 -7.20 -35.09 14.07
C PRO A 138 -5.75 -35.57 14.17
N TYR A 139 -5.09 -35.30 15.30
CA TYR A 139 -3.76 -35.80 15.64
C TYR A 139 -3.87 -36.82 16.78
N ASP A 140 -2.93 -37.78 16.79
CA ASP A 140 -2.68 -38.60 17.97
C ASP A 140 -1.96 -37.73 19.02
N PRO A 141 -2.49 -37.57 20.24
CA PRO A 141 -1.91 -36.74 21.28
C PRO A 141 -0.49 -37.14 21.71
N GLU A 142 -0.10 -38.42 21.49
CA GLU A 142 1.24 -38.91 21.80
C GLU A 142 2.27 -38.58 20.69
N LEU A 143 1.81 -38.39 19.44
CA LEU A 143 2.62 -38.11 18.27
C LEU A 143 2.56 -36.64 17.85
N GLU A 144 1.62 -35.88 18.40
CA GLU A 144 1.50 -34.43 18.14
C GLU A 144 2.66 -33.70 18.81
N ILE A 145 3.56 -33.16 18.00
CA ILE A 145 4.65 -32.30 18.49
C ILE A 145 4.10 -30.88 18.52
N LYS A 146 3.60 -30.50 19.68
CA LYS A 146 3.20 -29.12 19.95
C LYS A 146 4.48 -28.30 20.07
N GLY A 147 4.93 -27.74 19.00
CA GLY A 147 5.83 -26.60 19.04
C GLY A 147 5.06 -25.42 19.64
N ASP A 148 5.74 -24.44 20.16
CA ASP A 148 5.09 -23.22 20.56
C ASP A 148 4.53 -22.53 19.29
N ALA A 149 3.28 -22.88 18.93
CA ALA A 149 2.57 -22.27 17.81
C ALA A 149 2.22 -20.81 18.14
N SER A 150 2.33 -20.42 19.44
CA SER A 150 2.33 -19.04 19.87
C SER A 150 3.64 -18.32 19.45
N GLU A 151 4.71 -19.05 19.15
CA GLU A 151 5.81 -18.59 18.34
C GLU A 151 5.52 -18.70 16.81
N ARG A 152 4.37 -18.27 16.36
CA ARG A 152 4.49 -17.26 15.33
C ARG A 152 5.39 -16.25 16.01
N ARG A 153 6.63 -16.18 15.66
CA ARG A 153 7.39 -14.98 15.92
C ARG A 153 6.55 -13.91 15.29
N GLY A 154 5.64 -13.36 16.11
CA GLY A 154 4.89 -12.21 15.69
C GLY A 154 5.95 -11.31 15.14
N PHE A 155 5.75 -10.74 13.98
CA PHE A 155 6.72 -9.86 13.37
C PHE A 155 7.50 -9.13 14.47
N SER A 156 8.77 -9.43 14.59
CA SER A 156 9.64 -8.85 15.61
C SER A 156 10.85 -8.26 14.92
N VAL A 157 11.05 -6.99 15.15
CA VAL A 157 12.26 -6.30 14.68
C VAL A 157 13.44 -6.79 15.50
N THR A 158 14.42 -7.44 14.88
CA THR A 158 15.65 -7.88 15.53
C THR A 158 16.53 -6.68 15.90
N ASP A 159 17.45 -6.87 16.84
CA ASP A 159 18.39 -5.82 17.21
C ASP A 159 19.31 -5.44 16.04
N ASP A 160 19.71 -6.38 15.21
CA ASP A 160 20.51 -6.11 14.00
C ASP A 160 19.74 -5.22 13.01
N GLN A 161 18.46 -5.53 12.76
CA GLN A 161 17.60 -4.69 11.93
C GLN A 161 17.41 -3.30 12.55
N ARG A 162 17.16 -3.24 13.85
CA ARG A 162 16.99 -1.99 14.58
C ARG A 162 18.24 -1.12 14.53
N ASN A 163 19.42 -1.73 14.60
CA ASN A 163 20.70 -1.07 14.56
C ASN A 163 21.26 -0.86 13.15
N TRP A 164 20.50 -1.24 12.11
CA TRP A 164 20.91 -0.98 10.74
C TRP A 164 21.12 0.51 10.52
N TRP A 165 22.25 0.87 9.88
CA TRP A 165 22.68 2.26 9.76
C TRP A 165 21.61 3.21 9.16
N ALA A 166 20.80 2.72 8.19
CA ALA A 166 19.78 3.52 7.52
C ALA A 166 18.56 3.86 8.41
N TYR A 167 18.35 3.11 9.52
CA TYR A 167 17.29 3.36 10.50
C TYR A 167 17.77 4.14 11.72
N GLN A 168 19.07 4.48 11.77
CA GLN A 168 19.60 5.27 12.86
C GLN A 168 19.38 6.78 12.59
N PRO A 169 19.23 7.59 13.64
CA PRO A 169 19.20 9.04 13.48
C PRO A 169 20.42 9.53 12.74
N VAL A 170 20.23 10.48 11.82
CA VAL A 170 21.32 11.09 11.06
C VAL A 170 22.22 11.85 12.03
N VAL A 171 23.48 11.44 12.11
CA VAL A 171 24.51 12.10 12.93
C VAL A 171 25.53 12.75 12.02
N LYS A 172 25.88 14.02 12.28
CA LYS A 172 26.94 14.71 11.55
C LYS A 172 28.28 14.02 11.80
N PRO A 173 28.91 13.40 10.79
CA PRO A 173 30.18 12.73 10.99
C PRO A 173 31.30 13.75 11.25
N SER A 174 32.35 13.33 11.96
CA SER A 174 33.58 14.11 12.06
C SER A 174 34.29 14.12 10.70
N VAL A 175 34.75 15.29 10.28
CA VAL A 175 35.55 15.42 9.05
C VAL A 175 36.84 14.65 9.23
N PRO A 176 37.18 13.68 8.35
CA PRO A 176 38.41 12.91 8.50
C PRO A 176 39.65 13.76 8.23
N LYS A 177 40.76 13.37 8.84
CA LYS A 177 42.06 13.92 8.51
C LYS A 177 42.51 13.34 7.17
N VAL A 178 43.00 14.18 6.30
CA VAL A 178 43.59 13.78 5.02
C VAL A 178 45.06 13.47 5.22
N ASP A 179 45.52 12.38 4.60
CA ASP A 179 46.93 12.01 4.66
C ASP A 179 47.84 13.06 4.03
N SER A 180 49.05 13.22 4.58
CA SER A 180 49.97 14.26 4.12
C SER A 180 50.33 14.19 2.64
N GLU A 181 50.28 13.00 2.03
CA GLU A 181 50.50 12.78 0.59
C GLU A 181 49.42 13.40 -0.28
N LEU A 182 48.16 13.42 0.20
CA LEU A 182 47.03 14.00 -0.49
C LEU A 182 46.65 15.41 0.00
N ALA A 183 47.31 15.93 1.01
CA ALA A 183 47.05 17.27 1.55
C ALA A 183 47.20 18.39 0.51
N ALA A 184 48.07 18.21 -0.49
CA ALA A 184 48.26 19.15 -1.60
C ALA A 184 47.03 19.34 -2.50
N PHE A 185 46.01 18.43 -2.40
CA PHE A 185 44.75 18.52 -3.15
C PHE A 185 43.67 19.28 -2.35
N ILE A 186 43.93 19.68 -1.09
CA ILE A 186 43.02 20.51 -0.30
C ILE A 186 43.40 21.99 -0.51
N ASP A 187 42.39 22.78 -0.85
CA ASP A 187 42.50 24.23 -0.79
C ASP A 187 42.33 24.66 0.71
N GLU A 188 43.47 24.97 1.36
CA GLU A 188 43.46 25.42 2.76
C GLU A 188 42.73 26.76 2.94
N THR A 189 42.53 27.54 1.88
CA THR A 189 41.83 28.83 1.91
C THR A 189 40.33 28.68 1.87
N LYS A 190 39.84 27.57 1.28
CA LYS A 190 38.42 27.21 1.15
C LYS A 190 38.21 25.74 1.52
N PRO A 191 38.40 25.34 2.81
CA PRO A 191 38.30 23.94 3.18
C PRO A 191 36.90 23.41 2.94
N ASN A 192 36.79 22.40 2.08
CA ASN A 192 35.53 21.71 1.79
C ASN A 192 35.52 20.35 2.48
N PRO A 193 34.60 20.09 3.43
CA PRO A 193 34.51 18.79 4.09
C PRO A 193 34.33 17.62 3.10
N ILE A 194 33.67 17.83 1.96
CA ILE A 194 33.48 16.79 0.95
C ILE A 194 34.82 16.33 0.38
N ASP A 195 35.72 17.26 0.10
CA ASP A 195 37.08 16.94 -0.39
C ASP A 195 37.83 16.08 0.62
N ALA A 196 37.71 16.40 1.92
CA ALA A 196 38.37 15.62 2.97
C ALA A 196 37.86 14.16 3.01
N PHE A 197 36.56 13.92 2.86
CA PHE A 197 35.99 12.56 2.78
C PHE A 197 36.47 11.82 1.54
N LEU A 198 36.42 12.48 0.37
CA LEU A 198 36.83 11.88 -0.90
C LEU A 198 38.34 11.53 -0.90
N LEU A 199 39.19 12.44 -0.42
CA LEU A 199 40.63 12.20 -0.36
C LEU A 199 41.00 11.12 0.65
N HIS A 200 40.28 11.06 1.77
CA HIS A 200 40.45 9.99 2.75
C HIS A 200 40.13 8.61 2.18
N ASP A 201 39.05 8.49 1.43
CA ASP A 201 38.65 7.21 0.80
C ASP A 201 39.56 6.84 -0.38
N LEU A 202 40.04 7.83 -1.17
CA LEU A 202 41.04 7.61 -2.18
C LEU A 202 42.34 7.10 -1.58
N SER A 203 42.81 7.70 -0.45
CA SER A 203 43.98 7.26 0.25
C SER A 203 43.87 5.79 0.70
N LYS A 204 42.75 5.41 1.31
CA LYS A 204 42.50 3.99 1.70
C LYS A 204 42.56 3.02 0.51
N ALA A 205 42.13 3.48 -0.67
CA ALA A 205 42.17 2.70 -1.89
C ALA A 205 43.55 2.72 -2.57
N GLY A 206 44.53 3.47 -2.08
CA GLY A 206 45.84 3.67 -2.70
C GLY A 206 45.77 4.45 -4.01
N LEU A 207 44.76 5.32 -4.15
CA LEU A 207 44.51 6.12 -5.34
C LEU A 207 44.82 7.62 -5.09
N THR A 208 45.11 8.32 -6.14
CA THR A 208 45.26 9.78 -6.15
C THR A 208 44.25 10.42 -7.09
N PRO A 209 43.74 11.63 -6.76
CA PRO A 209 42.85 12.33 -7.67
C PRO A 209 43.56 12.69 -8.98
N ASN A 210 42.80 12.76 -10.07
CA ASN A 210 43.29 13.31 -11.31
C ASN A 210 43.52 14.82 -11.16
N GLY A 211 44.41 15.38 -11.98
CA GLY A 211 44.62 16.83 -12.03
C GLY A 211 43.39 17.59 -12.52
N PRO A 212 43.35 18.92 -12.34
CA PRO A 212 42.24 19.76 -12.78
C PRO A 212 42.02 19.65 -14.30
N THR A 213 40.78 19.70 -14.72
CA THR A 213 40.39 19.69 -16.11
C THR A 213 40.57 21.08 -16.75
N ASP A 214 40.57 21.17 -18.10
CA ASP A 214 40.59 22.44 -18.80
C ASP A 214 39.26 23.20 -18.70
N ALA A 215 39.30 24.51 -18.91
CA ALA A 215 38.16 25.42 -18.81
C ALA A 215 36.98 24.99 -19.69
N LYS A 216 37.22 24.52 -20.90
CA LYS A 216 36.17 24.12 -21.85
C LYS A 216 35.45 22.85 -21.39
N ALA A 217 36.20 21.84 -20.92
CA ALA A 217 35.64 20.62 -20.42
C ALA A 217 34.85 20.85 -19.10
N LEU A 218 35.39 21.73 -18.23
CA LEU A 218 34.72 22.12 -16.99
C LEU A 218 33.37 22.79 -17.28
N LEU A 219 33.38 23.85 -18.09
CA LEU A 219 32.15 24.56 -18.43
C LEU A 219 31.08 23.62 -19.03
N ARG A 220 31.52 22.75 -19.97
CA ARG A 220 30.61 21.77 -20.56
C ARG A 220 29.98 20.86 -19.52
N ARG A 221 30.74 20.35 -18.53
CA ARG A 221 30.23 19.50 -17.45
C ARG A 221 29.21 20.26 -16.60
N VAL A 222 29.57 21.46 -16.13
CA VAL A 222 28.68 22.30 -15.31
C VAL A 222 27.35 22.58 -16.03
N HIS A 223 27.39 22.92 -17.30
CA HIS A 223 26.20 23.14 -18.12
C HIS A 223 25.31 21.90 -18.20
N TYR A 224 25.89 20.72 -18.50
CA TYR A 224 25.12 19.49 -18.59
C TYR A 224 24.59 19.02 -17.22
N ASP A 225 25.37 19.24 -16.15
CA ASP A 225 24.98 18.84 -14.81
C ASP A 225 23.87 19.73 -14.23
N LEU A 226 23.90 21.03 -14.51
CA LEU A 226 22.90 21.95 -13.99
C LEU A 226 21.66 22.07 -14.88
N ILE A 227 21.82 22.28 -16.16
CA ILE A 227 20.69 22.60 -17.07
C ILE A 227 20.46 21.58 -18.21
N GLY A 228 21.35 20.60 -18.37
CA GLY A 228 21.22 19.57 -19.40
C GLY A 228 21.49 20.03 -20.84
N LEU A 229 21.91 21.27 -21.04
CA LEU A 229 22.17 21.89 -22.34
C LEU A 229 23.67 22.26 -22.49
N PRO A 230 24.23 22.24 -23.70
CA PRO A 230 25.61 22.71 -23.92
C PRO A 230 25.71 24.22 -23.77
N PRO A 231 26.91 24.76 -23.42
CA PRO A 231 27.17 26.19 -23.52
C PRO A 231 27.16 26.66 -24.98
N THR A 232 26.77 27.90 -25.19
CA THR A 232 26.93 28.57 -26.47
C THR A 232 28.40 28.93 -26.71
N PRO A 233 28.80 29.21 -27.95
CA PRO A 233 30.16 29.67 -28.24
C PRO A 233 30.54 30.96 -27.51
N GLU A 234 29.59 31.86 -27.32
CA GLU A 234 29.75 33.12 -26.58
C GLU A 234 30.00 32.88 -25.11
N GLU A 235 29.20 32.02 -24.47
CA GLU A 235 29.39 31.60 -23.08
C GLU A 235 30.75 30.93 -22.88
N ALA A 236 31.12 30.04 -23.79
CA ALA A 236 32.40 29.36 -23.73
C ALA A 236 33.59 30.35 -23.82
N SER A 237 33.51 31.35 -24.70
CA SER A 237 34.53 32.37 -24.85
C SER A 237 34.62 33.28 -23.62
N LYS A 238 33.49 33.73 -23.10
CA LYS A 238 33.41 34.56 -21.88
C LYS A 238 33.98 33.81 -20.67
N PHE A 239 33.58 32.57 -20.48
CA PHE A 239 34.06 31.74 -19.38
C PHE A 239 35.57 31.49 -19.48
N ALA A 240 36.10 31.11 -20.65
CA ALA A 240 37.51 30.83 -20.83
C ALA A 240 38.38 32.07 -20.50
N THR A 241 37.92 33.28 -20.87
CA THR A 241 38.61 34.51 -20.54
C THR A 241 38.62 34.80 -19.06
N HIS A 242 37.46 34.64 -18.37
CA HIS A 242 37.35 34.85 -16.93
C HIS A 242 38.13 33.81 -16.15
N PHE A 243 38.02 32.55 -16.54
CA PHE A 243 38.71 31.43 -15.88
C PHE A 243 40.25 31.55 -15.97
N ALA A 244 40.77 32.12 -17.01
CA ALA A 244 42.22 32.32 -17.15
C ALA A 244 42.80 33.32 -16.13
N SER A 245 42.00 34.28 -15.64
CA SER A 245 42.42 35.28 -14.65
C SER A 245 41.99 34.95 -13.23
N GLU A 246 40.76 34.45 -13.06
CA GLU A 246 40.09 34.24 -11.75
C GLU A 246 39.28 32.97 -11.80
N PRO A 247 39.91 31.77 -11.73
CA PRO A 247 39.23 30.47 -11.93
C PRO A 247 38.03 30.25 -11.01
N ASP A 248 38.18 30.49 -9.71
CA ASP A 248 37.14 30.26 -8.72
C ASP A 248 35.92 31.17 -8.92
N GLN A 249 36.19 32.47 -9.16
CA GLN A 249 35.11 33.43 -9.41
C GLN A 249 34.38 33.14 -10.71
N ALA A 250 35.08 32.62 -11.71
CA ALA A 250 34.48 32.23 -12.99
C ALA A 250 33.54 31.01 -12.79
N ILE A 251 33.93 30.05 -11.93
CA ILE A 251 33.09 28.89 -11.58
C ILE A 251 31.86 29.35 -10.83
N ASP A 252 32.03 30.10 -9.74
CA ASP A 252 30.93 30.62 -8.93
C ASP A 252 29.93 31.39 -9.79
N ALA A 253 30.41 32.31 -10.62
CA ALA A 253 29.54 33.11 -11.49
C ALA A 253 28.75 32.30 -12.53
N VAL A 254 29.33 31.27 -13.14
CA VAL A 254 28.60 30.41 -14.08
C VAL A 254 27.62 29.51 -13.39
N VAL A 255 27.93 28.99 -12.19
CA VAL A 255 27.02 28.15 -11.39
C VAL A 255 25.79 28.96 -10.98
N ASP A 256 26.00 30.18 -10.41
CA ASP A 256 24.92 31.07 -10.02
C ASP A 256 24.01 31.45 -11.21
N GLU A 257 24.65 31.77 -12.38
CA GLU A 257 23.90 32.08 -13.59
C GLU A 257 23.03 30.88 -14.03
N LEU A 258 23.57 29.66 -14.03
CA LEU A 258 22.86 28.47 -14.49
C LEU A 258 21.77 28.03 -13.51
N LEU A 259 21.99 28.14 -12.21
CA LEU A 259 20.96 27.89 -11.19
C LEU A 259 19.77 28.83 -11.30
N ALA A 260 19.99 30.08 -11.75
CA ALA A 260 18.90 31.04 -11.96
C ALA A 260 18.13 30.83 -13.28
N ARG A 261 18.57 29.93 -14.16
CA ARG A 261 17.88 29.65 -15.42
C ARG A 261 16.69 28.70 -15.26
N PRO A 262 15.56 28.94 -15.95
CA PRO A 262 14.40 28.02 -15.93
C PRO A 262 14.76 26.59 -16.30
N GLN A 263 15.75 26.36 -17.12
CA GLN A 263 16.19 25.02 -17.54
C GLN A 263 16.76 24.17 -16.40
N TYR A 264 17.18 24.79 -15.29
CA TYR A 264 17.55 24.05 -14.09
C TYR A 264 16.38 23.21 -13.58
N GLY A 265 15.23 23.84 -13.35
CA GLY A 265 14.03 23.13 -12.93
C GLY A 265 13.52 22.15 -13.99
N GLU A 266 13.55 22.51 -15.29
CA GLU A 266 13.15 21.61 -16.39
C GLU A 266 13.99 20.32 -16.40
N LYS A 267 15.29 20.42 -16.17
CA LYS A 267 16.17 19.25 -16.10
C LYS A 267 15.91 18.41 -14.85
N TRP A 268 15.92 19.02 -13.67
CA TRP A 268 15.85 18.30 -12.41
C TRP A 268 14.44 17.75 -12.12
N ALA A 269 13.40 18.43 -12.57
CA ALA A 269 12.03 17.94 -12.51
C ALA A 269 11.86 16.59 -13.23
N ARG A 270 12.58 16.32 -14.31
CA ARG A 270 12.50 15.03 -15.02
C ARG A 270 12.83 13.85 -14.11
N HIS A 271 13.87 13.98 -13.27
CA HIS A 271 14.24 12.93 -12.34
C HIS A 271 13.15 12.68 -11.29
N TRP A 272 12.52 13.75 -10.80
CA TRP A 272 11.38 13.63 -9.89
C TRP A 272 10.15 13.02 -10.56
N LEU A 273 9.84 13.46 -11.77
CA LEU A 273 8.69 12.97 -12.55
C LEU A 273 8.80 11.46 -12.86
N ASP A 274 10.01 10.96 -13.07
CA ASP A 274 10.26 9.52 -13.25
C ASP A 274 9.97 8.76 -11.95
N LEU A 275 10.42 9.24 -10.79
CA LEU A 275 10.17 8.61 -9.50
C LEU A 275 8.68 8.53 -9.16
N VAL A 276 7.93 9.58 -9.46
CA VAL A 276 6.49 9.65 -9.17
C VAL A 276 5.61 9.09 -10.30
N ARG A 277 6.20 8.43 -11.30
CA ARG A 277 5.49 7.80 -12.43
C ARG A 277 4.58 8.75 -13.22
N TYR A 278 5.03 9.99 -13.42
CA TYR A 278 4.26 11.00 -14.17
C TYR A 278 3.87 10.53 -15.57
N ALA A 279 2.57 10.64 -15.88
CA ALA A 279 2.05 10.41 -17.22
C ALA A 279 0.86 11.33 -17.50
N GLU A 280 0.70 11.75 -18.77
CA GLU A 280 -0.39 12.64 -19.20
C GLU A 280 -1.64 11.87 -19.65
N SER A 281 -1.61 10.53 -19.57
CA SER A 281 -2.73 9.64 -19.86
C SER A 281 -2.94 8.60 -18.76
N ASN A 282 -4.09 7.90 -18.79
CA ASN A 282 -4.47 6.92 -17.77
C ASN A 282 -3.62 5.63 -17.82
N GLY A 283 -2.98 5.32 -18.95
CA GLY A 283 -2.07 4.17 -19.09
C GLY A 283 -2.75 2.81 -18.97
N PHE A 284 -4.07 2.71 -19.20
CA PHE A 284 -4.82 1.48 -19.21
C PHE A 284 -5.61 1.32 -20.52
N GLU A 285 -6.47 0.31 -20.66
CA GLU A 285 -7.11 -0.10 -21.92
C GLU A 285 -7.64 1.05 -22.80
N ARG A 286 -8.31 2.03 -22.21
CA ARG A 286 -8.84 3.20 -22.93
C ARG A 286 -7.86 4.34 -23.08
N ASP A 287 -6.84 4.36 -22.25
CA ASP A 287 -5.76 5.36 -22.21
C ASP A 287 -6.21 6.82 -22.40
N ASN A 288 -7.31 7.18 -21.75
CA ASN A 288 -7.83 8.53 -21.78
C ASN A 288 -6.81 9.54 -21.23
N PRO A 289 -6.70 10.76 -21.83
CA PRO A 289 -5.80 11.78 -21.33
C PRO A 289 -6.20 12.21 -19.91
N LYS A 290 -5.21 12.57 -19.09
CA LYS A 290 -5.39 13.25 -17.80
C LYS A 290 -5.37 14.77 -18.02
N PRO A 291 -6.50 15.41 -18.29
CA PRO A 291 -6.51 16.83 -18.57
C PRO A 291 -5.98 17.60 -17.37
N HIS A 292 -5.11 18.57 -17.61
CA HIS A 292 -4.51 19.45 -16.59
C HIS A 292 -3.46 18.83 -15.67
N ILE A 293 -3.08 17.55 -15.81
CA ILE A 293 -2.02 16.93 -15.00
C ILE A 293 -0.66 17.62 -15.24
N TRP A 294 -0.47 18.24 -16.40
CA TRP A 294 0.69 19.08 -16.71
C TRP A 294 0.96 20.17 -15.68
N ARG A 295 -0.07 20.60 -14.92
CA ARG A 295 0.09 21.59 -13.83
C ARG A 295 0.96 21.05 -12.71
N TYR A 296 0.85 19.73 -12.41
CA TYR A 296 1.73 19.06 -11.46
C TYR A 296 3.19 19.07 -11.95
N ARG A 297 3.44 18.78 -13.23
CA ARG A 297 4.77 18.91 -13.84
C ARG A 297 5.33 20.33 -13.66
N ASP A 298 4.53 21.33 -13.99
CA ASP A 298 4.93 22.72 -13.88
C ASP A 298 5.17 23.15 -12.42
N TYR A 299 4.37 22.62 -11.47
CA TYR A 299 4.62 22.78 -10.04
C TYR A 299 5.99 22.22 -9.64
N VAL A 300 6.33 21.02 -10.11
CA VAL A 300 7.64 20.40 -9.82
C VAL A 300 8.78 21.25 -10.40
N ILE A 301 8.68 21.69 -11.64
CA ILE A 301 9.66 22.58 -12.29
C ILE A 301 9.85 23.87 -11.48
N SER A 302 8.75 24.53 -11.11
CA SER A 302 8.79 25.76 -10.31
C SER A 302 9.43 25.52 -8.94
N SER A 303 9.10 24.40 -8.29
CA SER A 303 9.65 24.05 -6.98
C SER A 303 11.18 23.93 -6.98
N PHE A 304 11.78 23.34 -8.04
CA PHE A 304 13.21 23.31 -8.22
C PHE A 304 13.79 24.69 -8.50
N ASN A 305 13.16 25.49 -9.35
CA ASN A 305 13.64 26.83 -9.68
C ASN A 305 13.53 27.83 -8.52
N GLU A 306 12.61 27.62 -7.60
CA GLU A 306 12.37 28.44 -6.41
C GLU A 306 13.19 27.95 -5.19
N ASP A 307 13.98 26.88 -5.36
CA ASP A 307 14.73 26.22 -4.28
C ASP A 307 13.81 25.91 -3.08
N LYS A 308 12.63 25.34 -3.37
CA LYS A 308 11.63 25.03 -2.33
C LYS A 308 12.21 24.06 -1.31
N PRO A 309 12.08 24.32 0.02
CA PRO A 309 12.50 23.40 1.06
C PRO A 309 11.88 22.01 0.85
N TYR A 310 12.70 20.97 0.99
CA TYR A 310 12.27 19.59 0.69
C TYR A 310 11.10 19.11 1.57
N ASP A 311 11.09 19.46 2.83
CA ASP A 311 10.00 19.15 3.77
C ASP A 311 8.67 19.79 3.32
N GLN A 312 8.70 21.05 2.87
CA GLN A 312 7.53 21.71 2.28
C GLN A 312 7.11 21.02 0.98
N PHE A 313 8.05 20.66 0.12
CA PHE A 313 7.78 19.97 -1.14
C PHE A 313 7.10 18.61 -0.91
N VAL A 314 7.51 17.85 0.12
CA VAL A 314 6.88 16.59 0.51
C VAL A 314 5.46 16.82 1.05
N ILE A 315 5.29 17.76 2.00
CA ILE A 315 4.00 18.06 2.64
C ILE A 315 2.97 18.49 1.58
N GLU A 316 3.37 19.37 0.65
CA GLU A 316 2.46 19.87 -0.39
C GLU A 316 1.98 18.75 -1.33
N GLN A 317 2.82 17.76 -1.65
CA GLN A 317 2.43 16.65 -2.50
C GLN A 317 1.50 15.64 -1.80
N LEU A 318 1.72 15.40 -0.51
CA LEU A 318 0.94 14.43 0.24
C LEU A 318 -0.37 15.01 0.80
N ALA A 319 -0.39 16.28 1.20
CA ALA A 319 -1.50 16.91 1.90
C ALA A 319 -1.60 18.43 1.64
N GLY A 320 -1.27 18.89 0.45
CA GLY A 320 -1.20 20.33 0.11
C GLY A 320 -2.54 21.05 0.14
N ASP A 321 -3.64 20.34 0.09
CA ASP A 321 -5.01 20.86 0.26
C ASP A 321 -5.45 20.90 1.73
N GLU A 322 -4.74 20.22 2.64
CA GLU A 322 -5.06 20.14 4.07
C GLU A 322 -4.17 21.03 4.95
N ILE A 323 -3.16 21.70 4.38
CA ILE A 323 -2.33 22.64 5.13
C ILE A 323 -3.13 23.87 5.59
N ALA A 324 -2.66 24.56 6.62
CA ALA A 324 -3.40 25.66 7.25
C ALA A 324 -3.82 26.78 6.27
N ASN A 325 -3.01 27.09 5.26
CA ASN A 325 -3.29 28.09 4.22
C ASN A 325 -2.97 27.51 2.84
N PRO A 326 -3.87 26.68 2.28
CA PRO A 326 -3.61 26.06 0.99
C PRO A 326 -3.56 27.13 -0.12
N THR A 327 -2.62 26.97 -1.03
CA THR A 327 -2.44 27.80 -2.20
C THR A 327 -2.79 27.02 -3.47
N MET A 328 -2.91 27.69 -4.60
CA MET A 328 -3.05 26.99 -5.88
C MET A 328 -1.89 26.03 -6.14
N ALA A 329 -0.67 26.41 -5.79
CA ALA A 329 0.52 25.57 -5.94
C ALA A 329 0.44 24.33 -5.05
N SER A 330 0.14 24.48 -3.75
CA SER A 330 0.06 23.36 -2.81
C SER A 330 -1.06 22.38 -3.16
N VAL A 331 -2.21 22.88 -3.61
CA VAL A 331 -3.30 22.02 -4.09
C VAL A 331 -2.95 21.35 -5.42
N THR A 332 -2.22 22.02 -6.31
CA THR A 332 -1.73 21.40 -7.54
C THR A 332 -0.75 20.27 -7.25
N ALA A 333 0.05 20.40 -6.20
CA ALA A 333 1.00 19.38 -5.75
C ALA A 333 0.32 18.05 -5.39
N THR A 334 -0.91 18.07 -4.86
CA THR A 334 -1.67 16.83 -4.55
C THR A 334 -2.05 16.04 -5.81
N GLY A 335 -1.81 16.59 -6.99
CA GLY A 335 -1.81 15.84 -8.25
C GLY A 335 -0.93 14.59 -8.22
N PHE A 336 0.03 14.51 -7.29
CA PHE A 336 0.81 13.32 -6.97
C PHE A 336 -0.07 12.06 -6.83
N HIS A 337 -1.19 12.14 -6.12
CA HIS A 337 -2.11 11.02 -5.92
C HIS A 337 -2.86 10.60 -7.19
N ARG A 338 -2.77 11.40 -8.26
CA ARG A 338 -3.47 11.16 -9.52
C ARG A 338 -2.55 10.62 -10.63
N LEU A 339 -1.27 10.45 -10.38
CA LEU A 339 -0.29 10.02 -11.38
C LEU A 339 -0.40 8.53 -11.70
N MET A 340 -1.07 7.75 -10.86
CA MET A 340 -1.24 6.32 -11.04
C MET A 340 -1.93 5.95 -12.35
N GLN A 341 -1.77 4.70 -12.74
CA GLN A 341 -2.57 4.07 -13.77
C GLN A 341 -4.05 4.02 -13.34
N TRP A 342 -4.96 4.32 -14.26
CA TRP A 342 -6.39 4.38 -13.95
C TRP A 342 -7.22 3.54 -14.93
N ASP A 343 -8.04 2.63 -14.38
CA ASP A 343 -9.04 1.87 -15.12
C ASP A 343 -10.41 2.59 -15.03
N ASP A 344 -10.99 2.94 -16.18
CA ASP A 344 -12.28 3.63 -16.24
C ASP A 344 -13.47 2.67 -16.02
N GLU A 345 -13.28 1.36 -16.24
CA GLU A 345 -14.32 0.33 -16.15
C GLU A 345 -13.84 -0.93 -15.40
N PRO A 346 -13.43 -0.80 -14.14
CA PRO A 346 -12.91 -1.94 -13.39
C PRO A 346 -13.99 -3.03 -13.22
N ALA A 347 -13.62 -4.29 -13.46
CA ALA A 347 -14.49 -5.44 -13.28
C ALA A 347 -14.97 -5.57 -11.82
N ASP A 348 -14.11 -5.25 -10.86
CA ASP A 348 -14.44 -5.14 -9.44
C ASP A 348 -14.09 -3.74 -8.92
N ARG A 349 -15.13 -2.92 -8.71
CA ARG A 349 -14.96 -1.55 -8.22
C ARG A 349 -14.38 -1.48 -6.80
N LYS A 350 -14.68 -2.46 -5.95
CA LYS A 350 -14.15 -2.48 -4.59
C LYS A 350 -12.66 -2.82 -4.60
N GLN A 351 -12.29 -3.83 -5.37
CA GLN A 351 -10.88 -4.18 -5.57
C GLN A 351 -10.10 -3.00 -6.16
N HIS A 352 -10.64 -2.32 -7.15
CA HIS A 352 -10.01 -1.15 -7.77
C HIS A 352 -9.68 -0.03 -6.76
N VAL A 353 -10.58 0.24 -5.79
CA VAL A 353 -10.28 1.21 -4.72
C VAL A 353 -9.05 0.80 -3.93
N TYR A 354 -8.93 -0.49 -3.58
CA TYR A 354 -7.76 -0.98 -2.86
C TYR A 354 -6.49 -0.99 -3.72
N ASP A 355 -6.60 -1.16 -5.02
CA ASP A 355 -5.46 -1.08 -5.94
C ASP A 355 -4.95 0.36 -6.06
N VAL A 356 -5.85 1.33 -6.09
CA VAL A 356 -5.52 2.77 -6.00
C VAL A 356 -4.80 3.11 -4.69
N LEU A 357 -5.30 2.60 -3.55
CA LEU A 357 -4.65 2.79 -2.25
C LEU A 357 -3.28 2.12 -2.20
N ALA A 358 -3.17 0.90 -2.75
CA ALA A 358 -1.91 0.17 -2.82
C ALA A 358 -0.85 0.88 -3.65
N ASP A 359 -1.25 1.49 -4.78
CA ASP A 359 -0.38 2.30 -5.60
C ASP A 359 0.11 3.56 -4.86
N ASN A 360 -0.75 4.25 -4.12
CA ASN A 360 -0.33 5.38 -3.28
C ASN A 360 0.66 4.97 -2.18
N VAL A 361 0.45 3.81 -1.53
CA VAL A 361 1.39 3.25 -0.56
C VAL A 361 2.74 3.01 -1.22
N LEU A 362 2.74 2.33 -2.37
CA LEU A 362 3.95 1.95 -3.08
C LEU A 362 4.76 3.19 -3.48
N VAL A 363 4.16 4.10 -4.23
CA VAL A 363 4.87 5.29 -4.72
C VAL A 363 5.35 6.20 -3.59
N THR A 364 4.54 6.36 -2.52
CA THR A 364 4.94 7.19 -1.38
C THR A 364 6.12 6.58 -0.64
N SER A 365 6.08 5.26 -0.40
CA SER A 365 7.16 4.58 0.30
C SER A 365 8.46 4.54 -0.50
N GLU A 366 8.39 4.28 -1.80
CA GLU A 366 9.58 4.25 -2.66
C GLU A 366 10.17 5.63 -2.88
N THR A 367 9.33 6.65 -3.14
CA THR A 367 9.77 8.00 -3.46
C THR A 367 10.31 8.75 -2.24
N PHE A 368 9.59 8.71 -1.11
CA PHE A 368 9.92 9.54 0.05
C PHE A 368 10.70 8.79 1.14
N LEU A 369 10.50 7.47 1.27
CA LEU A 369 11.16 6.68 2.30
C LEU A 369 12.29 5.80 1.75
N GLY A 370 12.37 5.59 0.43
CA GLY A 370 13.30 4.65 -0.18
C GLY A 370 13.05 3.20 0.22
N MET A 371 11.80 2.84 0.55
CA MET A 371 11.40 1.54 1.07
C MET A 371 10.36 0.88 0.17
N THR A 372 10.50 -0.41 -0.08
CA THR A 372 9.60 -1.19 -0.95
C THR A 372 8.47 -1.83 -0.15
N LEU A 373 7.52 -1.04 0.37
CA LEU A 373 6.43 -1.56 1.21
C LEU A 373 5.50 -2.54 0.49
N GLY A 374 5.48 -2.56 -0.84
CA GLY A 374 4.56 -3.37 -1.64
C GLY A 374 4.55 -4.86 -1.32
N CYS A 375 5.71 -5.43 -0.92
CA CYS A 375 5.81 -6.83 -0.50
C CYS A 375 4.97 -7.13 0.75
N ALA A 376 4.82 -6.15 1.64
CA ALA A 376 4.07 -6.31 2.89
C ALA A 376 2.54 -6.29 2.70
N ARG A 377 2.04 -6.13 1.47
CA ARG A 377 0.61 -6.25 1.14
C ARG A 377 0.06 -7.65 1.48
N CYS A 378 0.84 -8.71 1.21
CA CYS A 378 0.38 -10.09 1.34
C CYS A 378 0.94 -10.81 2.57
N HIS A 379 2.12 -10.44 3.05
CA HIS A 379 2.82 -11.07 4.17
C HIS A 379 3.84 -10.08 4.75
N ASP A 380 4.39 -10.35 5.93
CA ASP A 380 5.47 -9.53 6.48
C ASP A 380 6.65 -9.42 5.51
N HIS A 381 7.26 -8.24 5.41
CA HIS A 381 8.33 -8.00 4.43
C HIS A 381 9.50 -8.95 4.66
N LYS A 382 10.01 -9.55 3.57
CA LYS A 382 11.03 -10.62 3.66
C LYS A 382 12.37 -10.15 4.23
N ALA A 383 12.79 -8.94 3.89
CA ALA A 383 14.11 -8.41 4.20
C ALA A 383 14.06 -7.25 5.21
N ASP A 384 13.12 -6.35 5.05
CA ASP A 384 13.00 -5.14 5.87
C ASP A 384 12.10 -5.37 7.08
N PRO A 385 12.30 -4.64 8.18
CA PRO A 385 11.50 -4.78 9.39
C PRO A 385 10.12 -4.11 9.25
N ILE A 386 9.31 -4.58 8.30
CA ILE A 386 8.00 -4.05 7.96
C ILE A 386 6.99 -5.17 8.02
N SER A 387 6.02 -5.08 8.93
CA SER A 387 4.94 -6.06 9.03
C SER A 387 3.82 -5.77 8.02
N GLN A 388 3.03 -6.79 7.70
CA GLN A 388 1.77 -6.60 6.98
C GLN A 388 0.85 -5.61 7.69
N LYS A 389 0.85 -5.61 9.02
CA LYS A 389 0.11 -4.64 9.83
C LYS A 389 0.57 -3.21 9.58
N ASP A 390 1.90 -2.98 9.48
CA ASP A 390 2.45 -1.65 9.17
C ASP A 390 2.01 -1.20 7.78
N TYR A 391 2.01 -2.09 6.79
CA TYR A 391 1.50 -1.80 5.45
C TYR A 391 0.06 -1.29 5.47
N TYR A 392 -0.86 -2.00 6.12
CA TYR A 392 -2.27 -1.59 6.18
C TYR A 392 -2.49 -0.37 7.08
N SER A 393 -1.67 -0.19 8.12
CA SER A 393 -1.68 1.02 8.93
C SER A 393 -1.25 2.24 8.10
N PHE A 394 -0.20 2.09 7.27
CA PHE A 394 0.25 3.13 6.36
C PHE A 394 -0.79 3.42 5.25
N MET A 395 -1.41 2.38 4.68
CA MET A 395 -2.50 2.52 3.71
C MET A 395 -3.67 3.35 4.26
N SER A 396 -3.94 3.27 5.56
CA SER A 396 -5.08 3.98 6.17
C SER A 396 -4.97 5.50 6.05
N PHE A 397 -3.77 6.08 5.93
CA PHE A 397 -3.58 7.51 5.70
C PHE A 397 -4.15 7.96 4.35
N PHE A 398 -4.17 7.09 3.35
CA PHE A 398 -4.66 7.40 2.01
C PHE A 398 -6.14 7.11 1.81
N HIS A 399 -6.85 6.58 2.82
CA HIS A 399 -8.25 6.18 2.69
C HIS A 399 -9.20 7.34 2.34
N GLY A 400 -8.83 8.56 2.69
CA GLY A 400 -9.57 9.77 2.34
C GLY A 400 -9.23 10.36 0.97
N VAL A 401 -8.22 9.84 0.28
CA VAL A 401 -7.81 10.35 -1.04
C VAL A 401 -8.86 9.98 -2.10
N THR A 402 -9.40 10.97 -2.77
CA THR A 402 -10.37 10.83 -3.86
C THR A 402 -9.78 11.36 -5.17
N PRO A 403 -8.96 10.54 -5.88
CA PRO A 403 -8.26 11.00 -7.07
C PRO A 403 -9.20 11.35 -8.22
N TYR A 404 -10.43 10.80 -8.22
CA TYR A 404 -11.49 11.07 -9.19
C TYR A 404 -12.85 11.08 -8.47
N GLU A 405 -13.46 12.25 -8.30
CA GLU A 405 -14.85 12.33 -7.79
C GLU A 405 -15.87 11.93 -8.86
N THR A 406 -15.61 12.34 -10.11
CA THR A 406 -16.40 11.97 -11.29
C THR A 406 -15.48 12.05 -12.51
N PRO A 407 -15.69 11.24 -13.58
CA PRO A 407 -14.88 11.34 -14.78
C PRO A 407 -14.81 12.78 -15.30
N GLY A 408 -13.63 13.33 -15.39
CA GLY A 408 -13.38 14.68 -15.91
C GLY A 408 -13.54 15.84 -14.91
N THR A 409 -13.88 15.61 -13.65
CA THR A 409 -13.98 16.69 -12.68
C THR A 409 -12.62 17.07 -12.11
N ILE A 410 -12.28 18.31 -12.41
CA ILE A 410 -11.22 19.05 -11.73
C ILE A 410 -11.92 19.99 -10.78
N ARG A 411 -11.57 19.97 -9.49
CA ARG A 411 -12.02 21.02 -8.60
C ARG A 411 -11.45 22.34 -9.11
N PRO A 412 -12.28 23.32 -9.50
CA PRO A 412 -11.76 24.64 -9.78
C PRO A 412 -11.20 25.19 -8.47
N TRP A 413 -9.91 25.48 -8.47
CA TRP A 413 -9.31 26.21 -7.36
C TRP A 413 -9.74 27.67 -7.43
N ALA A 414 -10.14 28.22 -6.29
CA ALA A 414 -10.29 29.65 -6.07
C ALA A 414 -9.76 29.98 -4.67
N GLU A 415 -9.22 31.19 -4.52
CA GLU A 415 -8.88 31.68 -3.18
C GLU A 415 -10.08 31.55 -2.25
N PRO A 416 -9.89 31.18 -0.94
CA PRO A 416 -11.00 30.91 -0.02
C PRO A 416 -12.09 31.99 -0.01
N ALA A 417 -11.72 33.26 -0.13
CA ALA A 417 -12.67 34.39 -0.22
C ALA A 417 -13.45 34.37 -1.54
N GLU A 418 -12.83 34.05 -2.66
CA GLU A 418 -13.46 33.91 -3.97
C GLU A 418 -14.39 32.72 -4.03
N LEU A 419 -13.94 31.57 -3.45
CA LEU A 419 -14.74 30.37 -3.33
C LEU A 419 -16.02 30.62 -2.52
N ALA A 420 -15.91 31.27 -1.36
CA ALA A 420 -17.07 31.66 -0.54
C ALA A 420 -18.03 32.57 -1.30
N ALA A 421 -17.51 33.56 -2.04
CA ALA A 421 -18.31 34.43 -2.88
C ALA A 421 -19.02 33.67 -4.01
N PHE A 422 -18.31 32.76 -4.66
CA PHE A 422 -18.86 31.91 -5.72
C PHE A 422 -19.95 30.98 -5.18
N GLU A 423 -19.73 30.32 -4.05
CA GLU A 423 -20.72 29.44 -3.42
C GLU A 423 -21.98 30.21 -3.01
N LYS A 424 -21.81 31.38 -2.44
CA LYS A 424 -22.94 32.25 -2.14
C LYS A 424 -23.74 32.59 -3.40
N LYS A 425 -23.05 33.02 -4.48
CA LYS A 425 -23.69 33.36 -5.76
C LYS A 425 -24.38 32.13 -6.37
N ARG A 426 -23.79 30.92 -6.23
CA ARG A 426 -24.42 29.67 -6.66
C ARG A 426 -25.68 29.37 -5.87
N LYS A 427 -25.64 29.45 -4.53
CA LYS A 427 -26.82 29.29 -3.66
C LYS A 427 -27.94 30.25 -4.01
N ASP A 428 -27.62 31.52 -4.21
CA ASP A 428 -28.60 32.58 -4.58
C ASP A 428 -29.24 32.25 -5.95
N ARG A 429 -28.47 31.77 -6.93
CA ARG A 429 -28.99 31.36 -8.24
C ARG A 429 -29.90 30.14 -8.15
N VAL A 430 -29.57 29.15 -7.32
CA VAL A 430 -30.42 27.97 -7.08
C VAL A 430 -31.73 28.36 -6.46
N VAL A 431 -31.71 29.25 -5.41
CA VAL A 431 -32.91 29.77 -4.76
C VAL A 431 -33.78 30.53 -5.76
N ALA A 432 -33.19 31.40 -6.60
CA ALA A 432 -33.92 32.13 -7.62
C ALA A 432 -34.57 31.23 -8.67
N LYS A 433 -33.84 30.18 -9.12
CA LYS A 433 -34.40 29.19 -10.03
C LYS A 433 -35.54 28.38 -9.41
N ARG A 434 -35.43 27.96 -8.15
CA ARG A 434 -36.51 27.28 -7.42
C ARG A 434 -37.78 28.11 -7.35
N LYS A 435 -37.66 29.39 -6.96
CA LYS A 435 -38.82 30.34 -6.96
C LYS A 435 -39.46 30.45 -8.32
N LYS A 436 -38.66 30.47 -9.41
CA LYS A 436 -39.18 30.55 -10.77
C LYS A 436 -39.94 29.28 -11.16
N ILE A 437 -39.43 28.10 -10.77
CA ILE A 437 -40.08 26.81 -10.99
C ILE A 437 -41.40 26.75 -10.22
N GLU A 438 -41.45 27.13 -8.95
CA GLU A 438 -42.66 27.15 -8.14
C GLU A 438 -43.73 28.10 -8.73
N ALA A 439 -43.32 29.24 -9.28
CA ALA A 439 -44.23 30.16 -9.97
C ALA A 439 -44.80 29.51 -11.24
N LEU A 440 -43.96 28.88 -12.08
CA LEU A 440 -44.41 28.20 -13.30
C LEU A 440 -45.31 27.00 -12.99
N GLU A 441 -45.05 26.23 -11.94
CA GLU A 441 -45.94 25.15 -11.47
C GLU A 441 -47.31 25.70 -11.06
N SER A 442 -47.34 26.82 -10.32
CA SER A 442 -48.58 27.49 -9.90
C SER A 442 -49.39 27.95 -11.10
N ASP A 443 -48.74 28.56 -12.10
CA ASP A 443 -49.38 29.03 -13.32
C ASP A 443 -49.90 27.86 -14.15
N MET A 444 -49.16 26.76 -14.26
CA MET A 444 -49.57 25.55 -14.94
C MET A 444 -50.80 24.89 -14.27
N ILE A 445 -50.81 24.82 -12.93
CA ILE A 445 -51.94 24.30 -12.15
C ILE A 445 -53.18 25.17 -12.37
N ALA A 446 -53.02 26.51 -12.35
CA ALA A 446 -54.11 27.43 -12.62
C ALA A 446 -54.69 27.23 -14.03
N TYR A 447 -53.84 27.14 -15.04
CA TYR A 447 -54.23 26.87 -16.43
C TYR A 447 -54.97 25.51 -16.59
N LEU A 448 -54.47 24.43 -15.99
CA LEU A 448 -55.10 23.12 -16.04
C LEU A 448 -56.45 23.05 -15.34
N LYS A 449 -56.65 23.83 -14.28
CA LYS A 449 -57.97 24.02 -13.62
C LYS A 449 -58.94 24.76 -14.53
N GLU A 450 -58.47 25.81 -15.18
CA GLU A 450 -59.31 26.61 -16.11
C GLU A 450 -59.79 25.78 -17.29
N VAL A 451 -58.94 24.94 -17.87
CA VAL A 451 -59.31 24.05 -19.00
C VAL A 451 -60.02 22.76 -18.57
N GLY A 452 -60.33 22.58 -17.26
CA GLY A 452 -61.07 21.41 -16.76
C GLY A 452 -60.35 20.08 -16.87
N LYS A 453 -59.06 20.04 -17.17
CA LYS A 453 -58.24 18.83 -17.35
C LYS A 453 -57.50 18.38 -16.07
N PHE A 454 -57.57 19.16 -15.02
CA PHE A 454 -56.89 18.86 -13.75
C PHE A 454 -57.86 18.34 -12.70
N GLN A 455 -57.61 17.07 -12.24
CA GLN A 455 -58.27 16.48 -11.07
C GLN A 455 -57.30 16.43 -9.91
N LYS A 456 -57.63 16.99 -8.77
CA LYS A 456 -56.77 17.20 -7.60
C LYS A 456 -56.18 15.89 -7.06
N ASP A 457 -56.85 14.76 -7.28
CA ASP A 457 -56.49 13.45 -6.73
C ASP A 457 -55.59 12.58 -7.68
N LYS A 458 -55.24 13.13 -8.85
CA LYS A 458 -54.36 12.45 -9.85
C LYS A 458 -53.18 13.32 -10.27
N ALA A 459 -52.67 14.13 -9.35
CA ALA A 459 -51.48 14.93 -9.62
C ALA A 459 -50.29 14.01 -9.92
N ALA A 460 -49.65 14.20 -11.06
CA ALA A 460 -48.35 13.65 -11.34
C ALA A 460 -47.35 14.03 -10.24
N PRO A 461 -46.33 13.24 -9.95
CA PRO A 461 -45.32 13.60 -8.99
C PRO A 461 -44.81 15.00 -9.31
N SER A 462 -44.73 15.84 -8.28
CA SER A 462 -44.40 17.26 -8.48
C SER A 462 -43.00 17.37 -9.06
N VAL A 463 -42.79 18.39 -9.92
CA VAL A 463 -41.46 18.78 -10.45
C VAL A 463 -40.43 18.95 -9.32
N LYS A 464 -40.90 19.15 -8.09
CA LYS A 464 -40.09 19.17 -6.88
C LYS A 464 -39.24 17.91 -6.68
N THR A 465 -39.74 16.71 -7.04
CA THR A 465 -39.03 15.44 -6.92
C THR A 465 -37.81 15.37 -7.85
N TYR A 466 -37.89 15.97 -9.04
CA TYR A 466 -36.79 16.00 -10.03
C TYR A 466 -35.72 17.05 -9.72
N VAL A 467 -35.98 18.02 -8.86
CA VAL A 467 -35.02 19.09 -8.48
C VAL A 467 -34.22 18.70 -7.23
N ASP A 468 -34.80 17.85 -6.37
CA ASP A 468 -34.13 17.38 -5.15
C ASP A 468 -33.18 16.20 -5.42
N ASP A 469 -33.32 15.50 -6.57
CA ASP A 469 -32.43 14.43 -7.05
C ASP A 469 -31.32 14.92 -8.00
N ALA A 470 -31.25 16.21 -8.33
CA ALA A 470 -30.27 16.86 -9.20
C ALA A 470 -29.37 17.83 -8.41
#